data_60339d06f950e3621024a4b2e2729f08
#
_entry.id   60339d06f950e3621024a4b2e2729f08
#
_cell.length_a   1.000
_cell.length_b   1.000
_cell.length_c   1.000
_cell.angle_alpha   90.00
_cell.angle_beta   90.00
_cell.angle_gamma   90.00
#
_symmetry.space_group_name_H-M   'P 1'
#
loop_
_entity.id
_entity.type
_entity.pdbx_description
1 polymer ?
#
loop_
_entity_poly.entity_id
_entity_poly.type
_entity_poly.pdbx_seq_one_letter_code
_entity_poly.pdbx_strand_id
1 'polypeptide(L)'
;TIASTAANHILRLGTVQYAPTRPRSARRGTGEQMRSSSSTVGIVADIDELARHFAASGADHRTRSPFNAGLCRHIATEPDIVALLSAAPDEQQLPVLLLAAVHSIVLAEPDVELARWYPTVSERPRRSDPFPAFARLCAERGDDIRTIVATHSVQTNEVGRCALLLPGVSAISRATGPVSIIDVGTSAGLNLLLDRYEYHYEPGVHIGSPSPVRLRCSTRGEPAVPSALPTIARRVGVDR
;
A
#
# COMPACT_ATOMS: atom_id res chain seq x y z
N THR A 1 6.01 -15.83 10.39
CA THR A 1 7.41 -15.35 10.49
C THR A 1 7.66 -14.19 9.51
N ILE A 2 7.05 -14.17 8.31
CA ILE A 2 7.18 -13.10 7.32
C ILE A 2 6.53 -11.79 7.82
N ALA A 3 5.43 -11.86 8.54
CA ALA A 3 4.73 -10.70 9.09
C ALA A 3 5.56 -9.94 10.14
N SER A 4 6.38 -10.63 10.94
CA SER A 4 7.23 -10.00 11.97
C SER A 4 8.38 -9.19 11.37
N THR A 5 8.95 -9.64 10.27
CA THR A 5 10.05 -8.95 9.57
C THR A 5 9.53 -7.71 8.83
N ALA A 6 8.35 -7.81 8.21
CA ALA A 6 7.69 -6.68 7.54
C ALA A 6 7.30 -5.56 8.53
N ALA A 7 6.79 -5.92 9.73
CA ALA A 7 6.42 -4.93 10.75
C ALA A 7 7.62 -4.11 11.24
N ASN A 8 8.77 -4.76 11.49
CA ASN A 8 9.99 -4.06 11.92
C ASN A 8 10.58 -3.15 10.81
N HIS A 9 10.22 -3.40 9.56
CA HIS A 9 10.74 -2.65 8.41
C HIS A 9 9.86 -1.46 8.05
N ILE A 10 8.53 -1.59 8.15
CA ILE A 10 7.56 -0.47 7.99
C ILE A 10 7.85 0.62 9.04
N LEU A 11 8.33 0.25 10.23
CA LEU A 11 8.74 1.18 11.28
C LEU A 11 9.94 2.08 10.89
N ARG A 12 10.72 1.70 9.87
CA ARG A 12 11.86 2.50 9.36
C ARG A 12 11.50 3.41 8.18
N LEU A 13 10.35 3.21 7.54
CA LEU A 13 9.90 4.04 6.41
C LEU A 13 9.17 5.28 6.95
N GLY A 14 9.93 6.31 7.21
CA GLY A 14 9.47 7.61 7.70
C GLY A 14 8.36 8.23 6.86
N THR A 15 7.53 9.00 7.53
CA THR A 15 6.60 10.03 7.02
C THR A 15 5.63 9.59 5.93
N VAL A 16 4.45 9.14 6.30
CA VAL A 16 3.30 9.02 5.40
C VAL A 16 2.61 10.38 5.31
N GLN A 17 2.67 11.01 4.13
CA GLN A 17 1.87 12.21 3.83
C GLN A 17 0.55 11.78 3.20
N TYR A 18 -0.57 12.08 3.84
CA TYR A 18 -1.90 11.87 3.28
C TYR A 18 -2.43 13.17 2.67
N ALA A 19 -2.67 13.17 1.36
CA ALA A 19 -3.43 14.19 0.68
C ALA A 19 -4.75 13.55 0.19
N PRO A 20 -5.94 14.05 0.58
CA PRO A 20 -7.19 13.48 0.10
C PRO A 20 -7.35 13.77 -1.39
N THR A 21 -7.58 12.71 -2.17
CA THR A 21 -8.01 12.82 -3.56
C THR A 21 -9.44 13.38 -3.62
N ARG A 22 -9.69 14.35 -4.51
CA ARG A 22 -11.03 14.93 -4.75
C ARG A 22 -12.01 13.81 -5.15
N PRO A 23 -13.27 13.80 -4.64
CA PRO A 23 -14.28 12.88 -5.13
C PRO A 23 -14.60 13.18 -6.59
N ARG A 24 -14.50 12.17 -7.46
CA ARG A 24 -15.04 12.22 -8.81
C ARG A 24 -16.55 12.31 -8.70
N SER A 25 -17.15 13.35 -9.30
CA SER A 25 -18.58 13.50 -9.46
C SER A 25 -19.17 12.28 -10.19
N ALA A 26 -20.10 11.59 -9.52
CA ALA A 26 -20.86 10.49 -10.11
C ALA A 26 -21.76 11.05 -11.24
N ARG A 27 -21.46 10.72 -12.49
CA ARG A 27 -22.44 10.84 -13.58
C ARG A 27 -23.42 9.67 -13.45
N ARG A 28 -24.71 10.01 -13.25
CA ARG A 28 -25.81 9.07 -13.38
C ARG A 28 -25.92 8.68 -14.86
N GLY A 29 -25.66 7.43 -15.18
CA GLY A 29 -25.96 6.81 -16.47
C GLY A 29 -27.18 5.92 -16.31
N THR A 30 -28.16 6.15 -17.19
CA THR A 30 -29.42 5.42 -17.35
C THR A 30 -29.18 3.95 -17.70
N GLY A 31 -30.05 3.10 -17.12
CA GLY A 31 -29.97 1.65 -17.25
C GLY A 31 -30.22 1.15 -18.67
N GLU A 32 -29.46 0.16 -19.04
CA GLU A 32 -29.73 -0.72 -20.17
C GLU A 32 -29.56 -2.18 -19.73
N GLN A 33 -30.61 -2.95 -19.89
CA GLN A 33 -30.69 -4.37 -19.57
C GLN A 33 -29.73 -5.14 -20.47
N MET A 34 -28.73 -5.80 -19.90
CA MET A 34 -27.87 -6.70 -20.64
C MET A 34 -28.24 -8.15 -20.41
N ARG A 35 -28.62 -8.79 -21.49
CA ARG A 35 -28.96 -10.21 -21.61
C ARG A 35 -27.73 -11.07 -21.31
N SER A 36 -27.93 -12.08 -20.47
CA SER A 36 -26.91 -13.10 -20.20
C SER A 36 -26.65 -13.94 -21.45
N SER A 37 -25.42 -13.95 -21.92
CA SER A 37 -24.87 -15.01 -22.75
C SER A 37 -23.60 -15.52 -22.06
N SER A 38 -23.71 -16.71 -21.48
CA SER A 38 -22.55 -17.43 -20.95
C SER A 38 -21.69 -17.90 -22.13
N SER A 39 -20.56 -17.25 -22.32
CA SER A 39 -19.47 -17.77 -23.14
C SER A 39 -18.23 -17.79 -22.26
N THR A 40 -17.80 -18.99 -21.86
CA THR A 40 -16.52 -19.25 -21.23
C THR A 40 -15.43 -19.07 -22.29
N VAL A 41 -15.13 -17.83 -22.65
CA VAL A 41 -13.90 -17.43 -23.31
C VAL A 41 -13.01 -16.93 -22.18
N GLY A 42 -11.89 -17.64 -21.95
CA GLY A 42 -10.87 -17.13 -21.03
C GLY A 42 -10.50 -15.73 -21.50
N ILE A 43 -10.80 -14.73 -20.70
CA ILE A 43 -10.43 -13.35 -20.97
C ILE A 43 -8.91 -13.32 -20.85
N VAL A 44 -8.23 -13.24 -22.01
CA VAL A 44 -6.81 -12.91 -22.05
C VAL A 44 -6.72 -11.49 -21.49
N ALA A 45 -6.02 -11.32 -20.37
CA ALA A 45 -5.82 -10.02 -19.77
C ALA A 45 -5.32 -9.03 -20.83
N ASP A 46 -6.00 -7.90 -20.96
CA ASP A 46 -5.60 -6.85 -21.89
C ASP A 46 -4.29 -6.22 -21.39
N ILE A 47 -3.18 -6.59 -22.03
CA ILE A 47 -1.85 -6.08 -21.67
C ILE A 47 -1.80 -4.54 -21.73
N ASP A 48 -2.51 -3.95 -22.69
CA ASP A 48 -2.58 -2.49 -22.82
C ASP A 48 -3.35 -1.85 -21.66
N GLU A 49 -4.37 -2.55 -21.13
CA GLU A 49 -5.08 -2.11 -19.94
C GLU A 49 -4.19 -2.18 -18.70
N LEU A 50 -3.49 -3.28 -18.50
CA LEU A 50 -2.53 -3.43 -17.42
C LEU A 50 -1.41 -2.40 -17.51
N ALA A 51 -0.87 -2.14 -18.70
CA ALA A 51 0.14 -1.10 -18.92
C ALA A 51 -0.37 0.29 -18.52
N ARG A 52 -1.64 0.62 -18.84
CA ARG A 52 -2.29 1.87 -18.39
C ARG A 52 -2.41 1.94 -16.87
N HIS A 53 -2.70 0.84 -16.19
CA HIS A 53 -2.71 0.78 -14.72
C HIS A 53 -1.32 1.07 -14.13
N PHE A 54 -0.25 0.52 -14.73
CA PHE A 54 1.12 0.85 -14.30
C PHE A 54 1.44 2.32 -14.52
N ALA A 55 1.10 2.90 -15.67
CA ALA A 55 1.32 4.31 -15.97
C ALA A 55 0.59 5.22 -14.96
N ALA A 56 -0.68 4.91 -14.66
CA ALA A 56 -1.47 5.64 -13.67
C ALA A 56 -0.85 5.53 -12.27
N SER A 57 -0.44 4.33 -11.84
CA SER A 57 0.23 4.09 -10.56
C SER A 57 1.54 4.88 -10.46
N GLY A 58 2.32 4.94 -11.55
CA GLY A 58 3.54 5.74 -11.62
C GLY A 58 3.31 7.24 -11.47
N ALA A 59 2.16 7.74 -11.92
CA ALA A 59 1.78 9.15 -11.76
C ALA A 59 1.32 9.46 -10.33
N ASP A 60 0.47 8.61 -9.75
CA ASP A 60 -0.13 8.82 -8.43
C ASP A 60 0.88 8.71 -7.27
N HIS A 61 1.90 7.86 -7.42
CA HIS A 61 2.87 7.58 -6.37
C HIS A 61 4.16 8.43 -6.43
N ARG A 62 4.25 9.41 -7.34
CA ARG A 62 5.48 10.22 -7.54
C ARG A 62 6.04 10.84 -6.27
N THR A 63 5.18 11.33 -5.39
CA THR A 63 5.59 12.01 -4.14
C THR A 63 5.72 11.07 -2.95
N ARG A 64 4.94 9.97 -2.93
CA ARG A 64 4.89 9.03 -1.80
C ARG A 64 5.99 7.98 -1.89
N SER A 65 6.25 7.45 -3.07
CA SER A 65 7.25 6.43 -3.33
C SER A 65 7.90 6.66 -4.70
N PRO A 66 8.87 7.59 -4.81
CA PRO A 66 9.54 7.87 -6.07
C PRO A 66 10.18 6.64 -6.72
N PHE A 67 10.67 5.70 -5.90
CA PHE A 67 11.24 4.43 -6.33
C PHE A 67 10.20 3.58 -7.08
N ASN A 68 9.07 3.25 -6.44
CA ASN A 68 8.00 2.46 -7.08
C ASN A 68 7.36 3.20 -8.26
N ALA A 69 7.20 4.53 -8.15
CA ALA A 69 6.69 5.34 -9.24
C ALA A 69 7.61 5.31 -10.47
N GLY A 70 8.93 5.28 -10.25
CA GLY A 70 9.93 5.10 -11.30
C GLY A 70 9.77 3.75 -11.99
N LEU A 71 9.74 2.66 -11.22
CA LEU A 71 9.55 1.32 -11.74
C LEU A 71 8.24 1.21 -12.53
N CYS A 72 7.10 1.67 -11.99
CA CYS A 72 5.81 1.60 -12.67
C CYS A 72 5.81 2.30 -14.04
N ARG A 73 6.49 3.45 -14.17
CA ARG A 73 6.58 4.15 -15.47
C ARG A 73 7.36 3.35 -16.51
N HIS A 74 8.43 2.69 -16.13
CA HIS A 74 9.21 1.85 -17.04
C HIS A 74 8.44 0.56 -17.37
N ILE A 75 7.86 -0.11 -16.36
CA ILE A 75 7.07 -1.33 -16.56
C ILE A 75 5.93 -1.08 -17.57
N ALA A 76 5.27 0.08 -17.52
CA ALA A 76 4.18 0.43 -18.44
C ALA A 76 4.57 0.38 -19.94
N THR A 77 5.87 0.43 -20.25
CA THR A 77 6.40 0.37 -21.62
C THR A 77 7.02 -0.99 -21.97
N GLU A 78 6.94 -1.97 -21.09
CA GLU A 78 7.55 -3.30 -21.23
C GLU A 78 6.49 -4.40 -21.23
N PRO A 79 5.90 -4.76 -22.37
CA PRO A 79 4.80 -5.71 -22.45
C PRO A 79 5.10 -7.07 -21.81
N ASP A 80 6.33 -7.56 -21.93
CA ASP A 80 6.74 -8.85 -21.35
C ASP A 80 6.71 -8.84 -19.83
N ILE A 81 7.06 -7.70 -19.21
CA ILE A 81 7.00 -7.55 -17.76
C ILE A 81 5.55 -7.35 -17.30
N VAL A 82 4.77 -6.55 -18.02
CA VAL A 82 3.33 -6.37 -17.76
C VAL A 82 2.60 -7.72 -17.82
N ALA A 83 2.94 -8.58 -18.80
CA ALA A 83 2.35 -9.90 -18.96
C ALA A 83 2.59 -10.85 -17.78
N LEU A 84 3.58 -10.61 -16.91
CA LEU A 84 3.76 -11.40 -15.69
C LEU A 84 2.56 -11.26 -14.74
N LEU A 85 1.93 -10.08 -14.72
CA LEU A 85 0.78 -9.82 -13.86
C LEU A 85 -0.51 -10.48 -14.35
N SER A 86 -0.61 -10.85 -15.63
CA SER A 86 -1.79 -11.54 -16.18
C SER A 86 -2.05 -12.93 -15.59
N ALA A 87 -1.07 -13.50 -14.89
CA ALA A 87 -1.26 -14.75 -14.13
C ALA A 87 -2.08 -14.56 -12.84
N ALA A 88 -2.27 -13.32 -12.38
CA ALA A 88 -3.09 -13.03 -11.21
C ALA A 88 -4.59 -13.09 -11.54
N PRO A 89 -5.47 -13.41 -10.55
CA PRO A 89 -6.90 -13.21 -10.68
C PRO A 89 -7.24 -11.76 -11.06
N ASP A 90 -8.30 -11.54 -11.85
CA ASP A 90 -8.64 -10.21 -12.41
C ASP A 90 -8.70 -9.11 -11.34
N GLU A 91 -9.31 -9.40 -10.19
CA GLU A 91 -9.42 -8.46 -9.07
C GLU A 91 -8.07 -8.16 -8.38
N GLN A 92 -7.05 -8.97 -8.65
CA GLN A 92 -5.69 -8.83 -8.12
C GLN A 92 -4.67 -8.35 -9.16
N GLN A 93 -5.10 -8.05 -10.38
CA GLN A 93 -4.22 -7.52 -11.42
C GLN A 93 -3.83 -6.05 -11.15
N LEU A 94 -3.24 -5.83 -9.99
CA LEU A 94 -2.81 -4.53 -9.49
C LEU A 94 -1.29 -4.37 -9.61
N PRO A 95 -0.77 -3.23 -10.07
CA PRO A 95 0.67 -2.96 -10.16
C PRO A 95 1.44 -3.29 -8.87
N VAL A 96 0.83 -3.03 -7.72
CA VAL A 96 1.42 -3.30 -6.41
C VAL A 96 1.68 -4.80 -6.19
N LEU A 97 0.88 -5.70 -6.77
CA LEU A 97 1.08 -7.15 -6.62
C LEU A 97 2.37 -7.59 -7.33
N LEU A 98 2.62 -7.12 -8.57
CA LEU A 98 3.85 -7.42 -9.28
C LEU A 98 5.08 -6.88 -8.52
N LEU A 99 5.01 -5.64 -8.06
CA LEU A 99 6.09 -5.03 -7.26
C LEU A 99 6.35 -5.81 -5.96
N ALA A 100 5.28 -6.28 -5.30
CA ALA A 100 5.39 -7.09 -4.09
C ALA A 100 5.98 -8.48 -4.37
N ALA A 101 5.60 -9.11 -5.48
CA ALA A 101 6.16 -10.39 -5.90
C ALA A 101 7.67 -10.29 -6.14
N VAL A 102 8.12 -9.28 -6.89
CA VAL A 102 9.55 -9.03 -7.09
C VAL A 102 10.26 -8.72 -5.78
N HIS A 103 9.66 -7.88 -4.93
CA HIS A 103 10.24 -7.54 -3.63
C HIS A 103 10.34 -8.75 -2.69
N SER A 104 9.40 -9.70 -2.75
CA SER A 104 9.47 -10.94 -1.95
C SER A 104 10.67 -11.81 -2.33
N ILE A 105 11.01 -11.88 -3.63
CA ILE A 105 12.23 -12.54 -4.11
C ILE A 105 13.48 -11.82 -3.58
N VAL A 106 13.52 -10.50 -3.66
CA VAL A 106 14.63 -9.68 -3.14
C VAL A 106 14.82 -9.89 -1.63
N LEU A 107 13.74 -10.05 -0.87
CA LEU A 107 13.81 -10.32 0.57
C LEU A 107 14.29 -11.74 0.89
N ALA A 108 13.93 -12.71 0.06
CA ALA A 108 14.35 -14.09 0.21
C ALA A 108 15.81 -14.32 -0.22
N GLU A 109 16.26 -13.57 -1.22
CA GLU A 109 17.58 -13.68 -1.83
C GLU A 109 18.29 -12.31 -1.82
N PRO A 110 18.85 -11.88 -0.68
CA PRO A 110 19.43 -10.54 -0.55
C PRO A 110 20.69 -10.30 -1.39
N ASP A 111 21.24 -11.33 -2.00
CA ASP A 111 22.41 -11.27 -2.88
C ASP A 111 22.08 -10.91 -4.34
N VAL A 112 20.80 -10.93 -4.74
CA VAL A 112 20.41 -10.51 -6.09
C VAL A 112 20.76 -9.05 -6.34
N GLU A 113 21.16 -8.72 -7.56
CA GLU A 113 21.64 -7.37 -7.88
C GLU A 113 20.66 -6.27 -7.49
N LEU A 114 19.35 -6.50 -7.73
CA LEU A 114 18.29 -5.55 -7.45
C LEU A 114 18.16 -5.20 -5.95
N ALA A 115 18.59 -6.08 -5.04
CA ALA A 115 18.58 -5.83 -3.59
C ALA A 115 19.34 -4.55 -3.18
N ARG A 116 20.33 -4.15 -3.99
CA ARG A 116 21.14 -2.95 -3.74
C ARG A 116 20.37 -1.63 -3.81
N TRP A 117 19.15 -1.62 -4.36
CA TRP A 117 18.29 -0.43 -4.42
C TRP A 117 17.19 -0.44 -3.36
N TYR A 118 16.92 -1.59 -2.73
CA TYR A 118 15.87 -1.68 -1.72
C TYR A 118 16.38 -1.31 -0.32
N PRO A 119 15.84 -0.26 0.31
CA PRO A 119 16.22 0.11 1.68
C PRO A 119 15.81 -0.95 2.72
N THR A 120 14.99 -1.91 2.32
CA THR A 120 14.57 -3.06 3.13
C THR A 120 15.69 -4.10 3.28
N VAL A 121 16.66 -4.11 2.38
CA VAL A 121 17.74 -5.09 2.34
C VAL A 121 19.11 -4.40 2.45
N SER A 122 19.29 -3.25 1.79
CA SER A 122 20.55 -2.52 1.75
C SER A 122 20.56 -1.38 2.78
N GLU A 123 21.57 -1.31 3.63
CA GLU A 123 21.78 -0.18 4.55
C GLU A 123 22.10 1.13 3.80
N ARG A 124 22.68 1.02 2.60
CA ARG A 124 23.03 2.14 1.73
C ARG A 124 22.46 1.93 0.33
N PRO A 125 21.16 2.14 0.13
CA PRO A 125 20.51 1.90 -1.15
C PRO A 125 21.12 2.77 -2.25
N ARG A 126 21.29 2.19 -3.45
CA ARG A 126 21.70 2.91 -4.64
C ARG A 126 20.65 3.94 -5.04
N ARG A 127 21.09 5.06 -5.60
CA ARG A 127 20.21 6.15 -6.09
C ARG A 127 20.10 6.20 -7.61
N SER A 128 20.86 5.35 -8.32
CA SER A 128 20.73 5.20 -9.78
C SER A 128 19.41 4.53 -10.14
N ASP A 129 19.09 4.50 -11.44
CA ASP A 129 17.90 3.83 -11.93
C ASP A 129 17.93 2.32 -11.59
N PRO A 130 16.92 1.78 -10.87
CA PRO A 130 16.83 0.36 -10.55
C PRO A 130 16.32 -0.49 -11.72
N PHE A 131 15.71 0.13 -12.75
CA PHE A 131 14.95 -0.59 -13.75
C PHE A 131 15.74 -1.64 -14.53
N PRO A 132 17.01 -1.41 -14.96
CA PRO A 132 17.77 -2.45 -15.64
C PRO A 132 17.97 -3.73 -14.81
N ALA A 133 18.19 -3.58 -13.49
CA ALA A 133 18.29 -4.74 -12.59
C ALA A 133 16.93 -5.39 -12.33
N PHE A 134 15.87 -4.58 -12.26
CA PHE A 134 14.48 -5.06 -12.14
C PHE A 134 14.07 -5.89 -13.35
N ALA A 135 14.29 -5.38 -14.56
CA ALA A 135 13.94 -6.08 -15.81
C ALA A 135 14.72 -7.39 -15.97
N ARG A 136 16.00 -7.41 -15.61
CA ARG A 136 16.80 -8.62 -15.61
C ARG A 136 16.25 -9.67 -14.65
N LEU A 137 15.92 -9.29 -13.43
CA LEU A 137 15.33 -10.21 -12.45
C LEU A 137 13.97 -10.75 -12.95
N CYS A 138 13.14 -9.92 -13.58
CA CYS A 138 11.88 -10.36 -14.18
C CYS A 138 12.11 -11.37 -15.31
N ALA A 139 13.14 -11.19 -16.15
CA ALA A 139 13.47 -12.12 -17.21
C ALA A 139 14.00 -13.46 -16.67
N GLU A 140 14.85 -13.42 -15.64
CA GLU A 140 15.45 -14.60 -15.02
C GLU A 140 14.46 -15.41 -14.16
N ARG A 141 13.52 -14.73 -13.49
CA ARG A 141 12.62 -15.32 -12.50
C ARG A 141 11.14 -15.18 -12.87
N GLY A 142 10.85 -15.04 -14.17
CA GLY A 142 9.47 -14.82 -14.66
C GLY A 142 8.47 -15.87 -14.18
N ASP A 143 8.84 -17.16 -14.16
CA ASP A 143 7.95 -18.24 -13.72
C ASP A 143 7.68 -18.21 -12.22
N ASP A 144 8.68 -17.86 -11.41
CA ASP A 144 8.49 -17.68 -9.97
C ASP A 144 7.55 -16.50 -9.70
N ILE A 145 7.75 -15.38 -10.42
CA ILE A 145 6.90 -14.19 -10.31
C ILE A 145 5.46 -14.53 -10.70
N ARG A 146 5.24 -15.25 -11.81
CA ARG A 146 3.90 -15.72 -12.23
C ARG A 146 3.25 -16.58 -11.15
N THR A 147 4.03 -17.51 -10.56
CA THR A 147 3.55 -18.35 -9.47
C THR A 147 3.12 -17.54 -8.25
N ILE A 148 3.93 -16.54 -7.88
CA ILE A 148 3.62 -15.66 -6.72
C ILE A 148 2.35 -14.86 -7.00
N VAL A 149 2.24 -14.16 -8.14
CA VAL A 149 1.06 -13.33 -8.42
C VAL A 149 -0.22 -14.16 -8.62
N ALA A 150 -0.12 -15.41 -9.08
CA ALA A 150 -1.25 -16.31 -9.24
C ALA A 150 -1.79 -16.84 -7.90
N THR A 151 -0.92 -16.96 -6.88
CA THR A 151 -1.26 -17.64 -5.62
C THR A 151 -1.35 -16.70 -4.41
N HIS A 152 -0.89 -15.46 -4.55
CA HIS A 152 -0.90 -14.47 -3.48
C HIS A 152 -1.80 -13.29 -3.83
N SER A 153 -2.30 -12.62 -2.81
CA SER A 153 -3.05 -11.37 -2.93
C SER A 153 -2.36 -10.26 -2.16
N VAL A 154 -2.53 -9.02 -2.63
CA VAL A 154 -2.07 -7.84 -1.89
C VAL A 154 -3.24 -7.23 -1.16
N GLN A 155 -3.08 -7.07 0.14
CA GLN A 155 -4.00 -6.32 0.97
C GLN A 155 -3.23 -5.16 1.59
N THR A 156 -3.60 -3.94 1.20
CA THR A 156 -2.97 -2.72 1.73
C THR A 156 -3.82 -2.15 2.85
N ASN A 157 -3.26 -2.14 4.07
CA ASN A 157 -3.83 -1.39 5.18
C ASN A 157 -2.92 -0.21 5.49
N GLU A 158 -3.36 1.00 5.12
CA GLU A 158 -2.53 2.21 5.22
C GLU A 158 -2.54 2.75 6.65
N VAL A 159 -1.36 2.78 7.29
CA VAL A 159 -1.17 3.30 8.65
C VAL A 159 -1.54 4.78 8.76
N GLY A 160 -1.38 5.57 7.69
CA GLY A 160 -1.79 6.97 7.62
C GLY A 160 -3.28 7.19 7.93
N ARG A 161 -4.12 6.17 7.71
CA ARG A 161 -5.55 6.18 8.07
C ARG A 161 -5.76 6.44 9.57
N CYS A 162 -4.82 6.04 10.43
CA CYS A 162 -4.87 6.30 11.86
C CYS A 162 -5.00 7.80 12.18
N ALA A 163 -4.38 8.68 11.39
CA ALA A 163 -4.52 10.12 11.59
C ALA A 163 -5.94 10.63 11.34
N LEU A 164 -6.72 9.94 10.50
CA LEU A 164 -8.13 10.28 10.24
C LEU A 164 -9.07 9.65 11.29
N LEU A 165 -8.73 8.47 11.81
CA LEU A 165 -9.54 7.75 12.78
C LEU A 165 -9.35 8.30 14.21
N LEU A 166 -8.15 8.77 14.52
CA LEU A 166 -7.78 9.20 15.87
C LEU A 166 -8.76 10.22 16.49
N PRO A 167 -9.22 11.27 15.79
CA PRO A 167 -10.16 12.23 16.34
C PRO A 167 -11.45 11.59 16.87
N GLY A 168 -12.05 10.69 16.06
CA GLY A 168 -13.27 9.99 16.44
C GLY A 168 -13.07 9.04 17.62
N VAL A 169 -12.02 8.22 17.57
CA VAL A 169 -11.71 7.25 18.64
C VAL A 169 -11.38 7.99 19.95
N SER A 170 -10.64 9.10 19.88
CA SER A 170 -10.33 9.91 21.06
C SER A 170 -11.58 10.58 21.64
N ALA A 171 -12.51 11.04 20.80
CA ALA A 171 -13.77 11.63 21.27
C ALA A 171 -14.62 10.59 22.00
N ILE A 172 -14.73 9.37 21.47
CA ILE A 172 -15.44 8.25 22.11
C ILE A 172 -14.76 7.91 23.42
N SER A 173 -13.44 7.69 23.42
CA SER A 173 -12.69 7.34 24.63
C SER A 173 -12.82 8.38 25.74
N ARG A 174 -12.87 9.66 25.39
CA ARG A 174 -13.09 10.75 26.35
C ARG A 174 -14.51 10.74 26.93
N ALA A 175 -15.50 10.38 26.13
CA ALA A 175 -16.90 10.36 26.57
C ALA A 175 -17.26 9.11 27.37
N THR A 176 -16.66 7.95 27.07
CA THR A 176 -17.08 6.65 27.61
C THR A 176 -16.00 5.93 28.44
N GLY A 177 -14.78 6.47 28.49
CA GLY A 177 -13.62 5.81 29.09
C GLY A 177 -12.87 4.91 28.09
N PRO A 178 -12.10 3.91 28.57
CA PRO A 178 -11.31 3.04 27.72
C PRO A 178 -12.13 2.32 26.67
N VAL A 179 -11.67 2.32 25.41
CA VAL A 179 -12.36 1.70 24.26
C VAL A 179 -11.68 0.40 23.82
N SER A 180 -12.46 -0.50 23.25
CA SER A 180 -11.92 -1.69 22.55
C SER A 180 -12.04 -1.48 21.04
N ILE A 181 -11.01 -1.89 20.30
CA ILE A 181 -10.96 -1.75 18.84
C ILE A 181 -11.03 -3.13 18.22
N ILE A 182 -11.90 -3.27 17.21
CA ILE A 182 -11.95 -4.41 16.29
C ILE A 182 -11.67 -3.86 14.90
N ASP A 183 -10.61 -4.37 14.25
CA ASP A 183 -10.23 -4.02 12.88
C ASP A 183 -10.49 -5.20 11.96
N VAL A 184 -11.46 -5.07 11.05
CA VAL A 184 -11.83 -6.10 10.06
C VAL A 184 -11.08 -5.81 8.77
N GLY A 185 -10.33 -6.80 8.27
CA GLY A 185 -9.35 -6.60 7.21
C GLY A 185 -8.07 -5.95 7.76
N THR A 186 -7.63 -6.42 8.91
CA THR A 186 -6.55 -5.79 9.70
C THR A 186 -5.17 -5.87 9.05
N SER A 187 -4.96 -6.79 8.09
CA SER A 187 -3.65 -7.05 7.47
C SER A 187 -2.58 -7.30 8.56
N ALA A 188 -1.50 -6.55 8.58
CA ALA A 188 -0.45 -6.66 9.60
C ALA A 188 -0.85 -6.08 10.98
N GLY A 189 -2.09 -5.63 11.17
CA GLY A 189 -2.61 -5.11 12.44
C GLY A 189 -2.06 -3.74 12.86
N LEU A 190 -1.41 -3.03 11.96
CA LEU A 190 -0.74 -1.75 12.31
C LEU A 190 -1.73 -0.67 12.72
N ASN A 191 -2.95 -0.64 12.16
CA ASN A 191 -3.97 0.34 12.54
C ASN A 191 -4.50 0.12 13.97
N LEU A 192 -4.38 -1.09 14.51
CA LEU A 192 -4.70 -1.39 15.90
C LEU A 192 -3.77 -0.68 16.91
N LEU A 193 -2.63 -0.17 16.45
CA LEU A 193 -1.62 0.51 17.26
C LEU A 193 -1.76 2.04 17.22
N LEU A 194 -2.94 2.56 16.83
CA LEU A 194 -3.16 3.99 16.64
C LEU A 194 -2.81 4.86 17.86
N ASP A 195 -2.88 4.30 19.08
CA ASP A 195 -2.50 4.97 20.31
C ASP A 195 -0.98 4.92 20.63
N ARG A 196 -0.17 4.34 19.74
CA ARG A 196 1.27 4.17 19.88
C ARG A 196 2.08 5.06 18.93
N TYR A 197 1.41 5.79 18.04
CA TYR A 197 2.04 6.64 17.04
C TYR A 197 2.16 8.08 17.50
N GLU A 198 3.13 8.80 16.92
CA GLU A 198 3.25 10.24 17.04
C GLU A 198 2.51 10.89 15.87
N TYR A 199 1.64 11.86 16.15
CA TYR A 199 0.82 12.54 15.16
C TYR A 199 1.18 14.02 15.06
N HIS A 200 1.37 14.48 13.83
CA HIS A 200 1.57 15.87 13.48
C HIS A 200 0.43 16.33 12.58
N TYR A 201 -0.54 17.05 13.17
CA TYR A 201 -1.58 17.72 12.40
C TYR A 201 -1.14 19.14 12.08
N GLU A 202 -1.07 19.46 10.79
CA GLU A 202 -0.69 20.79 10.31
C GLU A 202 -1.94 21.67 10.12
N PRO A 203 -1.90 22.96 10.60
CA PRO A 203 -0.79 23.61 11.28
C PRO A 203 -0.75 23.33 12.80
N GLY A 204 0.42 22.89 13.29
CA GLY A 204 0.88 23.12 14.67
C GLY A 204 0.35 22.23 15.80
N VAL A 205 -0.41 21.15 15.57
CA VAL A 205 -0.85 20.24 16.64
C VAL A 205 -0.07 18.94 16.64
N HIS A 206 0.58 18.62 17.77
CA HIS A 206 1.34 17.39 17.96
C HIS A 206 0.70 16.58 19.09
N ILE A 207 0.52 15.26 18.85
CA ILE A 207 -0.13 14.35 19.79
C ILE A 207 0.67 13.06 19.87
N GLY A 208 0.76 12.51 21.07
CA GLY A 208 1.51 11.29 21.35
C GLY A 208 2.93 11.59 21.84
N SER A 209 3.58 10.55 22.35
CA SER A 209 5.00 10.58 22.73
C SER A 209 5.88 10.31 21.51
N PRO A 210 7.18 10.66 21.56
CA PRO A 210 8.10 10.31 20.48
C PRO A 210 7.99 8.82 20.09
N SER A 211 7.77 8.58 18.80
CA SER A 211 7.54 7.25 18.25
C SER A 211 8.39 7.07 16.99
N PRO A 212 8.87 5.84 16.68
CA PRO A 212 9.51 5.56 15.43
C PRO A 212 8.55 5.73 14.24
N VAL A 213 7.22 5.69 14.49
CA VAL A 213 6.19 5.95 13.47
C VAL A 213 5.59 7.32 13.74
N ARG A 214 5.85 8.25 12.83
CA ARG A 214 5.33 9.62 12.85
C ARG A 214 4.37 9.83 11.69
N LEU A 215 3.13 10.14 11.99
CA LEU A 215 2.06 10.37 11.02
C LEU A 215 1.80 11.86 10.86
N ARG A 216 1.94 12.38 9.64
CA ARG A 216 1.64 13.77 9.30
C ARG A 216 0.30 13.87 8.58
N CYS A 217 -0.52 14.83 8.98
CA CYS A 217 -1.83 15.08 8.41
C CYS A 217 -2.03 16.59 8.23
N SER A 218 -2.16 17.05 6.99
CA SER A 218 -2.52 18.43 6.72
C SER A 218 -4.03 18.61 6.90
N THR A 219 -4.44 19.57 7.72
CA THR A 219 -5.85 19.87 8.00
C THR A 219 -6.30 21.12 7.26
N ARG A 220 -7.61 21.22 6.99
CA ARG A 220 -8.24 22.40 6.42
C ARG A 220 -9.46 22.76 7.25
N GLY A 221 -9.67 24.06 7.46
CA GLY A 221 -10.74 24.58 8.32
C GLY A 221 -10.42 24.35 9.80
N GLU A 222 -11.43 24.04 10.59
CA GLU A 222 -11.32 23.77 12.03
C GLU A 222 -11.60 22.30 12.33
N PRO A 223 -10.64 21.39 12.06
CA PRO A 223 -10.84 19.97 12.35
C PRO A 223 -10.86 19.74 13.86
N ALA A 224 -11.69 18.81 14.32
CA ALA A 224 -11.73 18.37 15.71
C ALA A 224 -10.50 17.50 16.04
N VAL A 225 -9.31 18.09 16.04
CA VAL A 225 -8.07 17.39 16.39
C VAL A 225 -8.09 17.10 17.90
N PRO A 226 -7.83 15.85 18.33
CA PRO A 226 -7.85 15.51 19.75
C PRO A 226 -6.70 16.18 20.51
N SER A 227 -6.90 16.41 21.81
CA SER A 227 -5.85 16.92 22.69
C SER A 227 -4.96 15.83 23.30
N ALA A 228 -5.39 14.56 23.21
CA ALA A 228 -4.68 13.42 23.76
C ALA A 228 -5.02 12.14 22.98
N LEU A 229 -4.15 11.14 23.12
CA LEU A 229 -4.40 9.79 22.61
C LEU A 229 -5.54 9.11 23.38
N PRO A 230 -6.33 8.23 22.73
CA PRO A 230 -7.37 7.46 23.39
C PRO A 230 -6.76 6.39 24.30
N THR A 231 -7.48 6.01 25.34
CA THR A 231 -7.14 4.82 26.13
C THR A 231 -7.75 3.57 25.48
N ILE A 232 -6.89 2.65 25.04
CA ILE A 232 -7.31 1.41 24.38
C ILE A 232 -7.23 0.24 25.38
N ALA A 233 -8.40 -0.32 25.71
CA ALA A 233 -8.52 -1.46 26.61
C ALA A 233 -8.17 -2.79 25.96
N ARG A 234 -8.67 -3.03 24.72
CA ARG A 234 -8.45 -4.26 23.96
C ARG A 234 -8.31 -3.98 22.47
N ARG A 235 -7.56 -4.84 21.77
CA ARG A 235 -7.36 -4.80 20.32
C ARG A 235 -7.61 -6.18 19.75
N VAL A 236 -8.43 -6.26 18.72
CA VAL A 236 -8.72 -7.49 17.97
C VAL A 236 -8.62 -7.20 16.49
N GLY A 237 -7.77 -7.93 15.79
CA GLY A 237 -7.71 -7.91 14.34
C GLY A 237 -8.38 -9.17 13.78
N VAL A 238 -9.18 -8.99 12.73
CA VAL A 238 -9.79 -10.09 11.98
C VAL A 238 -9.34 -9.95 10.53
N ASP A 239 -8.77 -11.02 9.97
CA ASP A 239 -8.34 -11.09 8.57
C ASP A 239 -8.63 -12.48 7.99
N ARG A 240 -8.39 -12.65 6.67
CA ARG A 240 -8.58 -13.93 5.96
C ARG A 240 -7.42 -14.88 6.21
#